data_ff9d718b59b28c6a3f36007259cd3b44
#
_entry.id   ff9d718b59b28c6a3f36007259cd3b44
#
_cell.length_a   1.000
_cell.length_b   1.000
_cell.length_c   1.000
_cell.angle_alpha   90.00
_cell.angle_beta   90.00
_cell.angle_gamma   90.00
#
_symmetry.space_group_name_H-M   'P 1'
#
loop_
_entity.id
_entity.type
_entity.pdbx_description
1 polymer ?
#
loop_
_entity_poly.entity_id
_entity_poly.type
_entity_poly.pdbx_seq_one_letter_code
_entity_poly.pdbx_strand_id
1 'polypeptide(L)'
;MGRLEARVAVITGGGAGIGAAIARAFVAEGARVVIADRDDVRARQTAASLGEAAFAQRTDVTRENEVSALVAATRERFGGIDILVNNAGIMRKAYVKDMSLELWQQVLDVNLTATFLCSKAVLPAMIERGGGRVISIASIAGKIGEPTASAYTAAKFGVIGFTRALAHEVARHEILVNAICPGPIPTELGEQGWREGAEVEGVGLDRVMERVNARSPLGRLGTVDSVARMALFIASDECDFTTGAAFNVDGGIVMA
;
A
#
# COMPACT_ATOMS: atom_id res chain seq x y z
N MET A 1 17.04 -8.90 19.08
CA MET A 1 16.91 -9.08 17.62
C MET A 1 15.66 -8.37 17.17
N GLY A 2 15.74 -7.60 16.07
CA GLY A 2 14.56 -6.95 15.50
C GLY A 2 13.60 -7.98 14.88
N ARG A 3 12.31 -7.64 14.82
CA ARG A 3 11.24 -8.52 14.28
C ARG A 3 11.40 -8.85 12.79
N LEU A 4 12.17 -8.05 12.04
CA LEU A 4 12.47 -8.21 10.62
C LEU A 4 13.98 -8.32 10.34
N GLU A 5 14.74 -8.84 11.28
CA GLU A 5 16.20 -8.94 11.18
C GLU A 5 16.62 -9.63 9.87
N ALA A 6 17.49 -8.97 9.12
CA ALA A 6 18.00 -9.40 7.81
C ALA A 6 16.94 -9.62 6.69
N ARG A 7 15.66 -9.34 6.91
CA ARG A 7 14.62 -9.40 5.87
C ARG A 7 14.81 -8.26 4.85
N VAL A 8 14.54 -8.54 3.59
CA VAL A 8 14.58 -7.57 2.50
C VAL A 8 13.16 -7.22 2.08
N ALA A 9 12.80 -5.93 2.19
CA ALA A 9 11.48 -5.44 1.85
C ALA A 9 11.52 -4.48 0.65
N VAL A 10 10.60 -4.64 -0.29
CA VAL A 10 10.30 -3.67 -1.35
C VAL A 10 9.02 -2.94 -1.00
N ILE A 11 9.05 -1.61 -0.97
CA ILE A 11 7.89 -0.77 -0.64
C ILE A 11 7.61 0.17 -1.80
N THR A 12 6.49 -0.01 -2.50
CA THR A 12 6.06 0.87 -3.58
C THR A 12 5.35 2.11 -3.04
N GLY A 13 5.54 3.28 -3.67
CA GLY A 13 5.08 4.56 -3.11
C GLY A 13 5.74 4.86 -1.76
N GLY A 14 7.00 4.44 -1.60
CA GLY A 14 7.74 4.53 -0.35
C GLY A 14 8.32 5.91 -0.04
N GLY A 15 8.21 6.86 -0.97
CA GLY A 15 8.78 8.20 -0.82
C GLY A 15 8.02 9.12 0.15
N ALA A 16 6.78 8.78 0.54
CA ALA A 16 5.96 9.63 1.41
C ALA A 16 4.89 8.83 2.18
N GLY A 17 4.19 9.50 3.08
CA GLY A 17 2.98 9.03 3.74
C GLY A 17 3.12 7.66 4.43
N ILE A 18 2.16 6.77 4.12
CA ILE A 18 2.11 5.42 4.71
C ILE A 18 3.33 4.60 4.32
N GLY A 19 3.76 4.65 3.04
CA GLY A 19 4.92 3.89 2.56
C GLY A 19 6.21 4.27 3.29
N ALA A 20 6.48 5.57 3.46
CA ALA A 20 7.63 6.05 4.21
C ALA A 20 7.56 5.68 5.70
N ALA A 21 6.36 5.67 6.31
CA ALA A 21 6.20 5.24 7.70
C ALA A 21 6.46 3.73 7.85
N ILE A 22 6.00 2.90 6.90
CA ILE A 22 6.29 1.46 6.87
C ILE A 22 7.79 1.22 6.74
N ALA A 23 8.46 1.97 5.83
CA ALA A 23 9.91 1.86 5.65
C ALA A 23 10.67 2.13 6.94
N ARG A 24 10.32 3.23 7.64
CA ARG A 24 10.92 3.55 8.95
C ARG A 24 10.70 2.44 9.97
N ALA A 25 9.48 1.94 10.07
CA ALA A 25 9.15 0.88 11.03
C ALA A 25 9.92 -0.42 10.72
N PHE A 26 10.07 -0.78 9.44
CA PHE A 26 10.78 -1.98 9.04
C PHE A 26 12.29 -1.88 9.27
N VAL A 27 12.90 -0.73 8.95
CA VAL A 27 14.33 -0.50 9.23
C VAL A 27 14.62 -0.50 10.73
N ALA A 28 13.74 0.09 11.54
CA ALA A 28 13.89 0.07 13.01
C ALA A 28 13.86 -1.35 13.60
N GLU A 29 13.29 -2.31 12.86
CA GLU A 29 13.20 -3.73 13.23
C GLU A 29 14.20 -4.62 12.45
N GLY A 30 15.24 -4.02 11.89
CA GLY A 30 16.38 -4.73 11.28
C GLY A 30 16.20 -5.11 9.80
N ALA A 31 15.16 -4.66 9.12
CA ALA A 31 15.00 -4.91 7.70
C ALA A 31 15.91 -4.03 6.83
N ARG A 32 16.29 -4.55 5.66
CA ARG A 32 16.80 -3.77 4.53
C ARG A 32 15.65 -3.43 3.59
N VAL A 33 15.54 -2.17 3.17
CA VAL A 33 14.35 -1.67 2.49
C VAL A 33 14.69 -1.01 1.15
N VAL A 34 13.98 -1.37 0.10
CA VAL A 34 13.99 -0.65 -1.17
C VAL A 34 12.78 0.27 -1.23
N ILE A 35 13.05 1.57 -1.35
CA ILE A 35 12.05 2.63 -1.52
C ILE A 35 11.80 2.79 -3.02
N ALA A 36 10.72 2.20 -3.51
CA ALA A 36 10.31 2.33 -4.91
C ALA A 36 9.26 3.44 -5.04
N ASP A 37 9.57 4.48 -5.79
CA ASP A 37 8.65 5.60 -6.05
C ASP A 37 8.87 6.16 -7.45
N ARG A 38 7.82 6.72 -8.07
CA ARG A 38 7.96 7.44 -9.33
C ARG A 38 8.69 8.78 -9.17
N ASP A 39 8.57 9.38 -7.98
CA ASP A 39 9.28 10.58 -7.57
C ASP A 39 10.64 10.19 -6.98
N ASP A 40 11.69 10.25 -7.82
CA ASP A 40 13.06 9.89 -7.45
C ASP A 40 13.61 10.74 -6.30
N VAL A 41 13.22 12.02 -6.23
CA VAL A 41 13.67 12.92 -5.18
C VAL A 41 13.13 12.48 -3.82
N ARG A 42 11.84 12.20 -3.72
CA ARG A 42 11.20 11.72 -2.49
C ARG A 42 11.74 10.34 -2.10
N ALA A 43 11.92 9.44 -3.05
CA ALA A 43 12.50 8.12 -2.78
C ALA A 43 13.89 8.22 -2.16
N ARG A 44 14.77 9.05 -2.74
CA ARG A 44 16.13 9.28 -2.24
C ARG A 44 16.14 9.98 -0.88
N GLN A 45 15.28 10.95 -0.65
CA GLN A 45 15.17 11.63 0.66
C GLN A 45 14.75 10.63 1.75
N THR A 46 13.75 9.80 1.48
CA THR A 46 13.33 8.78 2.44
C THR A 46 14.45 7.76 2.68
N ALA A 47 15.08 7.23 1.63
CA ALA A 47 16.19 6.29 1.78
C ALA A 47 17.36 6.89 2.57
N ALA A 48 17.76 8.13 2.25
CA ALA A 48 18.84 8.83 2.96
C ALA A 48 18.55 9.01 4.45
N SER A 49 17.30 9.26 4.82
CA SER A 49 16.87 9.39 6.22
C SER A 49 16.96 8.07 7.01
N LEU A 50 17.04 6.93 6.33
CA LEU A 50 17.09 5.57 6.90
C LEU A 50 18.50 4.97 6.87
N GLY A 51 19.47 5.66 6.27
CA GLY A 51 20.87 5.25 6.21
C GLY A 51 21.11 4.05 5.28
N GLU A 52 22.15 3.27 5.58
CA GLU A 52 22.61 2.17 4.72
C GLU A 52 21.61 0.99 4.59
N ALA A 53 20.67 0.90 5.50
CA ALA A 53 19.60 -0.11 5.46
C ALA A 53 18.57 0.14 4.36
N ALA A 54 18.59 1.33 3.73
CA ALA A 54 17.62 1.69 2.70
C ALA A 54 18.30 2.03 1.36
N PHE A 55 17.59 1.70 0.28
CA PHE A 55 18.01 1.99 -1.09
C PHE A 55 16.83 2.57 -1.87
N ALA A 56 17.05 3.61 -2.65
CA ALA A 56 16.03 4.22 -3.49
C ALA A 56 16.10 3.71 -4.92
N GLN A 57 14.96 3.32 -5.48
CA GLN A 57 14.83 2.94 -6.88
C GLN A 57 13.65 3.67 -7.51
N ARG A 58 13.93 4.61 -8.44
CA ARG A 58 12.85 5.23 -9.20
C ARG A 58 12.07 4.16 -9.97
N THR A 59 10.74 4.12 -9.79
CA THR A 59 9.89 3.09 -10.39
C THR A 59 8.50 3.64 -10.63
N ASP A 60 8.05 3.63 -11.87
CA ASP A 60 6.63 3.74 -12.20
C ASP A 60 6.03 2.32 -12.17
N VAL A 61 5.23 2.05 -11.16
CA VAL A 61 4.64 0.71 -10.92
C VAL A 61 3.63 0.28 -11.99
N THR A 62 3.19 1.20 -12.86
CA THR A 62 2.31 0.88 -14.00
C THR A 62 3.09 0.34 -15.20
N ARG A 63 4.42 0.36 -15.15
CA ARG A 63 5.31 -0.07 -16.23
C ARG A 63 6.02 -1.38 -15.87
N GLU A 64 5.64 -2.47 -16.53
CA GLU A 64 6.16 -3.82 -16.24
C GLU A 64 7.69 -3.91 -16.33
N ASN A 65 8.30 -3.19 -17.29
CA ASN A 65 9.76 -3.14 -17.43
C ASN A 65 10.45 -2.43 -16.25
N GLU A 66 9.83 -1.36 -15.69
CA GLU A 66 10.39 -0.66 -14.52
C GLU A 66 10.23 -1.51 -13.25
N VAL A 67 9.11 -2.23 -13.12
CA VAL A 67 8.89 -3.19 -12.03
C VAL A 67 9.90 -4.35 -12.11
N SER A 68 10.19 -4.86 -13.31
CA SER A 68 11.21 -5.89 -13.50
C SER A 68 12.62 -5.38 -13.13
N ALA A 69 12.95 -4.14 -13.49
CA ALA A 69 14.20 -3.49 -13.11
C ALA A 69 14.31 -3.29 -11.58
N LEU A 70 13.22 -2.94 -10.90
CA LEU A 70 13.15 -2.83 -9.43
C LEU A 70 13.51 -4.17 -8.76
N VAL A 71 12.93 -5.29 -9.23
CA VAL A 71 13.22 -6.63 -8.70
C VAL A 71 14.68 -6.99 -8.92
N ALA A 72 15.23 -6.75 -10.13
CA ALA A 72 16.63 -7.02 -10.44
C ALA A 72 17.59 -6.22 -9.55
N ALA A 73 17.37 -4.90 -9.43
CA ALA A 73 18.19 -4.04 -8.57
C ALA A 73 18.11 -4.44 -7.08
N THR A 74 16.93 -4.87 -6.61
CA THR A 74 16.77 -5.37 -5.23
C THR A 74 17.59 -6.64 -5.00
N ARG A 75 17.51 -7.60 -5.93
CA ARG A 75 18.27 -8.86 -5.84
C ARG A 75 19.77 -8.62 -5.91
N GLU A 76 20.23 -7.73 -6.78
CA GLU A 76 21.64 -7.34 -6.89
C GLU A 76 22.15 -6.71 -5.59
N ARG A 77 21.38 -5.77 -5.02
CA ARG A 77 21.79 -5.01 -3.84
C ARG A 77 21.74 -5.81 -2.54
N PHE A 78 20.70 -6.66 -2.35
CA PHE A 78 20.39 -7.30 -1.08
C PHE A 78 20.26 -8.83 -1.14
N GLY A 79 20.42 -9.44 -2.32
CA GLY A 79 20.46 -10.89 -2.51
C GLY A 79 19.09 -11.57 -2.62
N GLY A 80 17.98 -10.85 -2.46
CA GLY A 80 16.64 -11.46 -2.56
C GLY A 80 15.52 -10.51 -2.12
N ILE A 81 14.29 -11.02 -2.05
CA ILE A 81 13.10 -10.28 -1.60
C ILE A 81 12.31 -11.19 -0.67
N ASP A 82 12.11 -10.73 0.57
CA ASP A 82 11.30 -11.43 1.58
C ASP A 82 9.90 -10.83 1.72
N ILE A 83 9.79 -9.49 1.52
CA ILE A 83 8.56 -8.75 1.75
C ILE A 83 8.30 -7.81 0.58
N LEU A 84 7.06 -7.82 0.07
CA LEU A 84 6.54 -6.80 -0.83
C LEU A 84 5.43 -6.03 -0.14
N VAL A 85 5.52 -4.70 -0.14
CA VAL A 85 4.43 -3.81 0.25
C VAL A 85 3.94 -3.05 -0.97
N ASN A 86 2.78 -3.44 -1.50
CA ASN A 86 2.06 -2.73 -2.55
C ASN A 86 1.32 -1.54 -1.91
N ASN A 87 1.98 -0.39 -1.86
CA ASN A 87 1.42 0.81 -1.24
C ASN A 87 1.19 1.96 -2.24
N ALA A 88 1.84 1.97 -3.39
CA ALA A 88 1.61 2.98 -4.41
C ALA A 88 0.12 3.10 -4.76
N GLY A 89 -0.38 4.31 -4.83
CA GLY A 89 -1.79 4.56 -5.11
C GLY A 89 -2.09 6.02 -5.39
N ILE A 90 -3.21 6.25 -6.06
CA ILE A 90 -3.79 7.58 -6.29
C ILE A 90 -5.27 7.55 -5.96
N MET A 91 -5.81 8.70 -5.57
CA MET A 91 -7.24 8.92 -5.44
C MET A 91 -7.65 10.05 -6.38
N ARG A 92 -8.77 9.86 -7.08
CA ARG A 92 -9.42 10.89 -7.90
C ARG A 92 -10.91 10.80 -7.68
N LYS A 93 -11.57 11.93 -7.60
CA LYS A 93 -13.00 12.01 -7.35
C LYS A 93 -13.75 12.65 -8.52
N ALA A 94 -14.84 12.00 -8.92
CA ALA A 94 -15.82 12.48 -9.88
C ALA A 94 -17.12 11.71 -9.71
N TYR A 95 -18.26 12.29 -10.03
CA TYR A 95 -19.48 11.50 -10.24
C TYR A 95 -19.30 10.61 -11.45
N VAL A 96 -19.92 9.41 -11.44
CA VAL A 96 -19.78 8.44 -12.54
C VAL A 96 -20.20 9.04 -13.88
N LYS A 97 -21.24 9.87 -13.90
CA LYS A 97 -21.73 10.55 -15.13
C LYS A 97 -20.72 11.51 -15.74
N ASP A 98 -19.76 12.02 -14.94
CA ASP A 98 -18.77 13.04 -15.33
C ASP A 98 -17.35 12.45 -15.40
N MET A 99 -17.17 11.18 -15.02
CA MET A 99 -15.86 10.52 -14.99
C MET A 99 -15.44 10.10 -16.40
N SER A 100 -14.30 10.57 -16.88
CA SER A 100 -13.76 10.10 -18.16
C SER A 100 -13.20 8.67 -18.04
N LEU A 101 -13.16 7.96 -19.16
CA LEU A 101 -12.58 6.62 -19.22
C LEU A 101 -11.08 6.64 -18.89
N GLU A 102 -10.37 7.70 -19.28
CA GLU A 102 -8.94 7.89 -18.99
C GLU A 102 -8.69 8.02 -17.50
N LEU A 103 -9.54 8.81 -16.79
CA LEU A 103 -9.44 8.96 -15.33
C LEU A 103 -9.73 7.65 -14.61
N TRP A 104 -10.77 6.95 -15.04
CA TRP A 104 -11.11 5.61 -14.54
C TRP A 104 -9.93 4.65 -14.70
N GLN A 105 -9.38 4.56 -15.93
CA GLN A 105 -8.27 3.66 -16.23
C GLN A 105 -7.01 4.02 -15.44
N GLN A 106 -6.66 5.31 -15.36
CA GLN A 106 -5.52 5.77 -14.55
C GLN A 106 -5.62 5.30 -13.09
N VAL A 107 -6.81 5.39 -12.49
CA VAL A 107 -7.01 4.96 -11.10
C VAL A 107 -6.88 3.45 -10.97
N LEU A 108 -7.42 2.68 -11.91
CA LEU A 108 -7.27 1.21 -11.92
C LEU A 108 -5.82 0.79 -12.13
N ASP A 109 -5.12 1.42 -13.06
CA ASP A 109 -3.74 1.06 -13.39
C ASP A 109 -2.80 1.23 -12.19
N VAL A 110 -2.90 2.35 -11.50
CA VAL A 110 -2.01 2.63 -10.36
C VAL A 110 -2.40 1.83 -9.12
N ASN A 111 -3.69 1.65 -8.83
CA ASN A 111 -4.10 1.02 -7.56
C ASN A 111 -4.25 -0.50 -7.66
N LEU A 112 -4.65 -1.05 -8.82
CA LEU A 112 -4.96 -2.47 -8.97
C LEU A 112 -3.99 -3.17 -9.92
N THR A 113 -3.84 -2.69 -11.16
CA THR A 113 -2.95 -3.31 -12.14
C THR A 113 -1.50 -3.33 -11.63
N ALA A 114 -1.03 -2.23 -11.02
CA ALA A 114 0.31 -2.16 -10.44
C ALA A 114 0.50 -3.16 -9.27
N THR A 115 -0.52 -3.37 -8.43
CA THR A 115 -0.49 -4.40 -7.38
C THR A 115 -0.26 -5.79 -7.96
N PHE A 116 -0.94 -6.11 -9.07
CA PHE A 116 -0.71 -7.35 -9.81
C PHE A 116 0.71 -7.41 -10.38
N LEU A 117 1.17 -6.37 -11.09
CA LEU A 117 2.49 -6.36 -11.75
C LEU A 117 3.64 -6.55 -10.73
N CYS A 118 3.59 -5.80 -9.62
CA CYS A 118 4.60 -5.92 -8.57
C CYS A 118 4.58 -7.31 -7.91
N SER A 119 3.40 -7.83 -7.59
CA SER A 119 3.26 -9.17 -7.00
C SER A 119 3.79 -10.23 -7.96
N LYS A 120 3.37 -10.22 -9.23
CA LYS A 120 3.86 -11.14 -10.27
C LYS A 120 5.39 -11.13 -10.37
N ALA A 121 6.01 -9.96 -10.32
CA ALA A 121 7.44 -9.82 -10.50
C ALA A 121 8.27 -10.35 -9.32
N VAL A 122 7.79 -10.26 -8.07
CA VAL A 122 8.54 -10.72 -6.90
C VAL A 122 8.36 -12.20 -6.60
N LEU A 123 7.25 -12.81 -7.03
CA LEU A 123 6.90 -14.20 -6.71
C LEU A 123 8.00 -15.21 -7.07
N PRO A 124 8.67 -15.17 -8.24
CA PRO A 124 9.74 -16.11 -8.53
C PRO A 124 10.88 -16.06 -7.49
N ALA A 125 11.26 -14.85 -7.05
CA ALA A 125 12.31 -14.68 -6.04
C ALA A 125 11.88 -15.20 -4.65
N MET A 126 10.61 -14.97 -4.27
CA MET A 126 10.06 -15.48 -3.01
C MET A 126 9.94 -17.01 -3.01
N ILE A 127 9.50 -17.62 -4.13
CA ILE A 127 9.41 -19.07 -4.30
C ILE A 127 10.80 -19.69 -4.20
N GLU A 128 11.80 -19.11 -4.87
CA GLU A 128 13.20 -19.56 -4.80
C GLU A 128 13.75 -19.54 -3.36
N ARG A 129 13.32 -18.56 -2.55
CA ARG A 129 13.71 -18.44 -1.12
C ARG A 129 12.90 -19.34 -0.18
N GLY A 130 11.83 -19.97 -0.66
CA GLY A 130 10.97 -20.85 0.13
C GLY A 130 10.00 -20.14 1.06
N GLY A 131 9.61 -18.89 0.75
CA GLY A 131 8.62 -18.16 1.53
C GLY A 131 8.65 -16.65 1.28
N GLY A 132 7.69 -15.93 1.84
CA GLY A 132 7.62 -14.50 1.72
C GLY A 132 6.36 -13.87 2.30
N ARG A 133 6.28 -12.55 2.25
CA ARG A 133 5.12 -11.76 2.69
C ARG A 133 4.74 -10.75 1.61
N VAL A 134 3.50 -10.80 1.14
CA VAL A 134 2.92 -9.78 0.25
C VAL A 134 1.84 -9.02 1.01
N ILE A 135 2.03 -7.72 1.17
CA ILE A 135 1.13 -6.83 1.91
C ILE A 135 0.61 -5.78 0.95
N SER A 136 -0.71 -5.71 0.75
CA SER A 136 -1.32 -4.71 -0.12
C SER A 136 -2.05 -3.65 0.71
N ILE A 137 -1.72 -2.37 0.50
CA ILE A 137 -2.47 -1.27 1.12
C ILE A 137 -3.75 -1.04 0.30
N ALA A 138 -4.83 -1.68 0.77
CA ALA A 138 -6.18 -1.48 0.25
C ALA A 138 -6.79 -0.16 0.80
N SER A 139 -7.99 -0.21 1.34
CA SER A 139 -8.71 0.89 1.99
C SER A 139 -10.01 0.34 2.59
N ILE A 140 -10.64 1.05 3.52
CA ILE A 140 -12.06 0.83 3.84
C ILE A 140 -12.95 0.98 2.59
N ALA A 141 -12.56 1.81 1.61
CA ALA A 141 -13.23 1.92 0.32
C ALA A 141 -13.17 0.61 -0.50
N GLY A 142 -12.37 -0.37 -0.12
CA GLY A 142 -12.40 -1.74 -0.65
C GLY A 142 -13.39 -2.66 0.06
N LYS A 143 -14.12 -2.17 1.06
CA LYS A 143 -15.14 -2.92 1.83
C LYS A 143 -16.51 -2.25 1.78
N ILE A 144 -16.55 -0.93 1.62
CA ILE A 144 -17.77 -0.14 1.50
C ILE A 144 -17.66 0.82 0.32
N GLY A 145 -18.82 1.24 -0.24
CA GLY A 145 -18.86 2.24 -1.31
C GLY A 145 -18.50 3.63 -0.79
N GLU A 146 -17.69 4.34 -1.56
CA GLU A 146 -17.35 5.75 -1.27
C GLU A 146 -17.90 6.64 -2.38
N PRO A 147 -18.85 7.55 -2.09
CA PRO A 147 -19.40 8.47 -3.08
C PRO A 147 -18.30 9.26 -3.79
N THR A 148 -18.50 9.55 -5.06
CA THR A 148 -17.56 10.28 -5.94
C THR A 148 -16.21 9.59 -6.19
N ALA A 149 -15.92 8.45 -5.54
CA ALA A 149 -14.67 7.71 -5.66
C ALA A 149 -14.87 6.31 -6.27
N SER A 150 -15.79 6.15 -7.24
CA SER A 150 -16.17 4.84 -7.78
C SER A 150 -14.99 4.06 -8.37
N ALA A 151 -14.09 4.71 -9.13
CA ALA A 151 -12.90 4.07 -9.69
C ALA A 151 -11.94 3.59 -8.58
N TYR A 152 -11.71 4.43 -7.56
CA TYR A 152 -10.88 4.06 -6.41
C TYR A 152 -11.51 2.92 -5.60
N THR A 153 -12.82 2.99 -5.34
CA THR A 153 -13.59 1.93 -4.70
C THR A 153 -13.45 0.62 -5.46
N ALA A 154 -13.72 0.61 -6.78
CA ALA A 154 -13.57 -0.58 -7.61
C ALA A 154 -12.15 -1.16 -7.55
N ALA A 155 -11.12 -0.30 -7.65
CA ALA A 155 -9.73 -0.73 -7.53
C ALA A 155 -9.43 -1.37 -6.17
N LYS A 156 -9.88 -0.77 -5.06
CA LYS A 156 -9.59 -1.26 -3.71
C LYS A 156 -10.39 -2.52 -3.34
N PHE A 157 -11.61 -2.70 -3.85
CA PHE A 157 -12.30 -4.00 -3.84
C PHE A 157 -11.53 -5.04 -4.64
N GLY A 158 -11.04 -4.68 -5.84
CA GLY A 158 -10.20 -5.53 -6.68
C GLY A 158 -8.91 -5.97 -5.96
N VAL A 159 -8.24 -5.08 -5.23
CA VAL A 159 -7.04 -5.41 -4.43
C VAL A 159 -7.36 -6.47 -3.36
N ILE A 160 -8.49 -6.35 -2.67
CA ILE A 160 -8.90 -7.36 -1.66
C ILE A 160 -9.22 -8.70 -2.35
N GLY A 161 -9.94 -8.68 -3.48
CA GLY A 161 -10.21 -9.87 -4.28
C GLY A 161 -8.93 -10.55 -4.76
N PHE A 162 -8.00 -9.77 -5.33
CA PHE A 162 -6.69 -10.24 -5.77
C PHE A 162 -5.87 -10.82 -4.61
N THR A 163 -5.85 -10.16 -3.45
CA THR A 163 -5.18 -10.66 -2.23
C THR A 163 -5.66 -12.07 -1.88
N ARG A 164 -6.96 -12.31 -1.89
CA ARG A 164 -7.55 -13.62 -1.57
C ARG A 164 -7.19 -14.68 -2.59
N ALA A 165 -7.31 -14.37 -3.88
CA ALA A 165 -6.97 -15.29 -4.94
C ALA A 165 -5.48 -15.69 -4.89
N LEU A 166 -4.60 -14.67 -4.81
CA LEU A 166 -3.16 -14.90 -4.74
C LEU A 166 -2.75 -15.71 -3.50
N ALA A 167 -3.39 -15.46 -2.35
CA ALA A 167 -3.14 -16.23 -1.12
C ALA A 167 -3.33 -17.73 -1.32
N HIS A 168 -4.39 -18.14 -2.02
CA HIS A 168 -4.62 -19.56 -2.36
C HIS A 168 -3.58 -20.11 -3.33
N GLU A 169 -3.16 -19.33 -4.33
CA GLU A 169 -2.22 -19.78 -5.36
C GLU A 169 -0.83 -20.08 -4.79
N VAL A 170 -0.37 -19.22 -3.84
CA VAL A 170 1.03 -19.27 -3.36
C VAL A 170 1.20 -19.88 -1.97
N ALA A 171 0.12 -20.30 -1.30
CA ALA A 171 0.18 -20.88 0.05
C ALA A 171 1.15 -22.06 0.15
N ARG A 172 1.18 -22.95 -0.86
CA ARG A 172 2.11 -24.08 -0.91
C ARG A 172 3.60 -23.69 -0.93
N HIS A 173 3.90 -22.42 -1.17
CA HIS A 173 5.26 -21.86 -1.20
C HIS A 173 5.60 -21.09 0.07
N GLU A 174 4.79 -21.20 1.14
CA GLU A 174 4.94 -20.46 2.40
C GLU A 174 4.95 -18.92 2.20
N ILE A 175 4.24 -18.45 1.16
CA ILE A 175 4.05 -17.02 0.90
C ILE A 175 2.69 -16.60 1.45
N LEU A 176 2.71 -15.73 2.46
CA LEU A 176 1.49 -15.19 3.05
C LEU A 176 1.12 -13.86 2.37
N VAL A 177 -0.14 -13.74 1.96
CA VAL A 177 -0.63 -12.60 1.20
C VAL A 177 -1.81 -11.96 1.94
N ASN A 178 -1.63 -10.73 2.42
CA ASN A 178 -2.66 -10.04 3.20
C ASN A 178 -2.84 -8.58 2.72
N ALA A 179 -3.98 -8.00 3.07
CA ALA A 179 -4.27 -6.60 2.80
C ALA A 179 -4.47 -5.82 4.11
N ILE A 180 -4.13 -4.55 4.10
CA ILE A 180 -4.48 -3.58 5.14
C ILE A 180 -5.50 -2.63 4.54
N CYS A 181 -6.57 -2.33 5.31
CA CYS A 181 -7.64 -1.43 4.94
C CYS A 181 -7.62 -0.19 5.85
N PRO A 182 -6.81 0.83 5.55
CA PRO A 182 -6.82 2.05 6.33
C PRO A 182 -8.16 2.79 6.22
N GLY A 183 -8.57 3.42 7.30
CA GLY A 183 -9.58 4.48 7.31
C GLY A 183 -8.99 5.83 6.89
N PRO A 184 -9.58 6.95 7.34
CA PRO A 184 -9.07 8.30 7.06
C PRO A 184 -7.72 8.52 7.73
N ILE A 185 -6.67 8.66 6.93
CA ILE A 185 -5.30 8.97 7.36
C ILE A 185 -4.88 10.31 6.72
N PRO A 186 -4.43 11.31 7.49
CA PRO A 186 -3.98 12.61 6.97
C PRO A 186 -2.63 12.44 6.28
N THR A 187 -2.67 12.07 5.03
CA THR A 187 -1.56 12.02 4.08
C THR A 187 -1.87 12.94 2.90
N GLU A 188 -0.87 13.26 2.09
CA GLU A 188 -1.08 14.06 0.88
C GLU A 188 -2.21 13.47 0.00
N LEU A 189 -2.23 12.14 -0.18
CA LEU A 189 -3.29 11.44 -0.91
C LEU A 189 -4.68 11.61 -0.24
N GLY A 190 -4.75 11.45 1.08
CA GLY A 190 -5.99 11.62 1.85
C GLY A 190 -6.52 13.06 1.75
N GLU A 191 -5.65 14.04 2.00
CA GLU A 191 -5.99 15.47 1.93
C GLU A 191 -6.42 15.90 0.53
N GLN A 192 -5.72 15.41 -0.51
CA GLN A 192 -6.11 15.65 -1.90
C GLN A 192 -7.51 15.09 -2.15
N GLY A 193 -7.79 13.85 -1.72
CA GLY A 193 -9.11 13.24 -1.88
C GLY A 193 -10.22 14.00 -1.15
N TRP A 194 -9.95 14.61 0.01
CA TRP A 194 -10.92 15.43 0.72
C TRP A 194 -11.18 16.76 -0.01
N ARG A 195 -10.13 17.42 -0.54
CA ARG A 195 -10.27 18.67 -1.34
C ARG A 195 -11.03 18.39 -2.63
N GLU A 196 -10.64 17.39 -3.41
CA GLU A 196 -11.36 16.98 -4.64
C GLU A 196 -12.84 16.63 -4.33
N GLY A 197 -13.10 15.97 -3.20
CA GLY A 197 -14.46 15.66 -2.76
C GLY A 197 -15.29 16.92 -2.48
N ALA A 198 -14.70 17.91 -1.81
CA ALA A 198 -15.33 19.18 -1.53
C ALA A 198 -15.70 19.93 -2.83
N GLU A 199 -14.76 19.96 -3.78
CA GLU A 199 -14.97 20.58 -5.11
C GLU A 199 -16.09 19.88 -5.90
N VAL A 200 -16.06 18.56 -6.00
CA VAL A 200 -17.05 17.76 -6.74
C VAL A 200 -18.45 17.86 -6.13
N GLU A 201 -18.55 17.94 -4.80
CA GLU A 201 -19.82 18.08 -4.10
C GLU A 201 -20.31 19.55 -4.01
N GLY A 202 -19.48 20.53 -4.33
CA GLY A 202 -19.81 21.96 -4.21
C GLY A 202 -19.98 22.40 -2.75
N VAL A 203 -19.20 21.82 -1.82
CA VAL A 203 -19.26 22.14 -0.38
C VAL A 203 -17.90 22.62 0.14
N GLY A 204 -17.88 23.27 1.29
CA GLY A 204 -16.61 23.64 1.94
C GLY A 204 -15.83 22.43 2.46
N LEU A 205 -14.50 22.53 2.46
CA LEU A 205 -13.62 21.49 3.00
C LEU A 205 -13.91 21.17 4.47
N ASP A 206 -14.26 22.18 5.27
CA ASP A 206 -14.62 22.02 6.69
C ASP A 206 -15.78 21.04 6.86
N ARG A 207 -16.82 21.14 6.01
CA ARG A 207 -17.96 20.21 6.03
C ARG A 207 -17.56 18.79 5.66
N VAL A 208 -16.61 18.62 4.73
CA VAL A 208 -16.05 17.30 4.42
C VAL A 208 -15.31 16.76 5.62
N MET A 209 -14.46 17.57 6.27
CA MET A 209 -13.68 17.16 7.44
C MET A 209 -14.55 16.83 8.65
N GLU A 210 -15.64 17.55 8.90
CA GLU A 210 -16.62 17.20 9.92
C GLU A 210 -17.18 15.79 9.69
N ARG A 211 -17.62 15.49 8.44
CA ARG A 211 -18.12 14.15 8.08
C ARG A 211 -17.06 13.06 8.23
N VAL A 212 -15.82 13.34 7.81
CA VAL A 212 -14.70 12.40 7.90
C VAL A 212 -14.39 12.07 9.36
N ASN A 213 -14.32 13.08 10.22
CA ASN A 213 -14.06 12.90 11.65
C ASN A 213 -15.20 12.15 12.37
N ALA A 214 -16.46 12.44 12.01
CA ALA A 214 -17.64 11.82 12.61
C ALA A 214 -17.79 10.33 12.26
N ARG A 215 -17.12 9.83 11.19
CA ARG A 215 -17.22 8.42 10.78
C ARG A 215 -16.56 7.47 11.77
N SER A 216 -15.47 7.89 12.41
CA SER A 216 -14.71 7.01 13.29
C SER A 216 -15.32 6.92 14.69
N PRO A 217 -15.73 5.75 15.17
CA PRO A 217 -16.12 5.54 16.57
C PRO A 217 -15.07 6.01 17.59
N LEU A 218 -13.78 5.99 17.23
CA LEU A 218 -12.71 6.52 18.09
C LEU A 218 -12.64 8.06 18.11
N GLY A 219 -13.47 8.76 17.33
CA GLY A 219 -13.57 10.22 17.30
C GLY A 219 -12.34 10.96 16.79
N ARG A 220 -11.45 10.27 16.05
CA ARG A 220 -10.21 10.85 15.51
C ARG A 220 -9.78 10.17 14.23
N LEU A 221 -8.95 10.85 13.46
CA LEU A 221 -8.24 10.28 12.31
C LEU A 221 -7.21 9.23 12.77
N GLY A 222 -6.91 8.29 11.91
CA GLY A 222 -5.77 7.40 12.07
C GLY A 222 -4.45 8.13 11.80
N THR A 223 -3.34 7.44 12.04
CA THR A 223 -1.99 7.94 11.74
C THR A 223 -1.27 6.99 10.78
N VAL A 224 -0.29 7.48 10.05
CA VAL A 224 0.57 6.63 9.21
C VAL A 224 1.25 5.54 10.03
N ASP A 225 1.60 5.85 11.29
CA ASP A 225 2.23 4.88 12.19
C ASP A 225 1.27 3.77 12.65
N SER A 226 -0.05 4.04 12.71
CA SER A 226 -1.04 3.00 13.00
C SER A 226 -1.05 1.94 11.89
N VAL A 227 -0.96 2.39 10.63
CA VAL A 227 -0.86 1.51 9.46
C VAL A 227 0.49 0.79 9.43
N ALA A 228 1.58 1.50 9.71
CA ALA A 228 2.93 0.93 9.72
C ALA A 228 3.09 -0.17 10.79
N ARG A 229 2.49 -0.01 11.99
CA ARG A 229 2.50 -1.07 13.02
C ARG A 229 1.75 -2.33 12.58
N MET A 230 0.61 -2.17 11.88
CA MET A 230 -0.10 -3.32 11.32
C MET A 230 0.72 -3.98 10.22
N ALA A 231 1.36 -3.21 9.33
CA ALA A 231 2.24 -3.75 8.31
C ALA A 231 3.43 -4.51 8.91
N LEU A 232 4.02 -4.00 9.98
CA LEU A 232 5.10 -4.66 10.72
C LEU A 232 4.64 -6.00 11.32
N PHE A 233 3.47 -6.04 11.96
CA PHE A 233 2.89 -7.30 12.47
C PHE A 233 2.72 -8.33 11.35
N ILE A 234 2.09 -7.95 10.24
CA ILE A 234 1.84 -8.86 9.10
C ILE A 234 3.15 -9.32 8.44
N ALA A 235 4.19 -8.46 8.43
CA ALA A 235 5.49 -8.78 7.85
C ALA A 235 6.33 -9.72 8.74
N SER A 236 6.08 -9.74 10.03
CA SER A 236 6.84 -10.51 11.02
C SER A 236 6.38 -11.96 11.15
N ASP A 237 7.16 -12.77 11.85
CA ASP A 237 6.82 -14.16 12.15
C ASP A 237 5.73 -14.30 13.23
N GLU A 238 5.27 -13.18 13.82
CA GLU A 238 4.08 -13.17 14.70
C GLU A 238 2.78 -13.40 13.93
N CYS A 239 2.77 -13.16 12.61
CA CYS A 239 1.67 -13.41 11.70
C CYS A 239 1.99 -14.62 10.80
N ASP A 240 2.11 -15.81 11.38
CA ASP A 240 2.55 -17.03 10.72
C ASP A 240 1.41 -17.87 10.14
N PHE A 241 0.18 -17.70 10.65
CA PHE A 241 -0.99 -18.50 10.27
C PHE A 241 -2.14 -17.67 9.70
N THR A 242 -1.82 -16.55 9.04
CA THR A 242 -2.85 -15.67 8.45
C THR A 242 -2.49 -15.31 7.02
N THR A 243 -3.34 -15.72 6.07
CA THR A 243 -3.24 -15.37 4.65
C THR A 243 -4.64 -15.11 4.07
N GLY A 244 -4.72 -14.26 3.05
CA GLY A 244 -6.00 -13.86 2.42
C GLY A 244 -6.84 -12.89 3.25
N ALA A 245 -6.34 -12.42 4.39
CA ALA A 245 -7.06 -11.50 5.27
C ALA A 245 -6.97 -10.04 4.79
N ALA A 246 -7.99 -9.25 5.18
CA ALA A 246 -8.04 -7.80 4.96
C ALA A 246 -8.27 -7.10 6.30
N PHE A 247 -7.19 -6.64 6.92
CA PHE A 247 -7.16 -6.05 8.26
C PHE A 247 -7.60 -4.59 8.25
N ASN A 248 -8.60 -4.23 9.03
CA ASN A 248 -9.02 -2.86 9.21
C ASN A 248 -8.07 -2.10 10.15
N VAL A 249 -7.68 -0.88 9.75
CA VAL A 249 -6.97 0.09 10.58
C VAL A 249 -7.71 1.42 10.41
N ASP A 250 -8.94 1.50 10.91
CA ASP A 250 -9.91 2.49 10.53
C ASP A 250 -10.68 3.16 11.70
N GLY A 251 -10.33 2.81 12.93
CA GLY A 251 -11.00 3.36 14.11
C GLY A 251 -12.43 2.85 14.30
N GLY A 252 -12.77 1.70 13.70
CA GLY A 252 -14.08 1.05 13.85
C GLY A 252 -15.12 1.51 12.82
N ILE A 253 -14.71 2.15 11.72
CA ILE A 253 -15.65 2.58 10.67
C ILE A 253 -16.29 1.39 9.98
N VAL A 254 -15.54 0.31 9.77
CA VAL A 254 -16.02 -0.94 9.17
C VAL A 254 -15.77 -2.07 10.15
N MET A 255 -16.85 -2.66 10.67
CA MET A 255 -16.81 -3.70 11.70
C MET A 255 -17.07 -5.11 11.11
N ALA A 256 -16.77 -5.35 9.82
CA ALA A 256 -16.99 -6.62 9.14
C ALA A 256 -15.76 -7.07 8.33
#